data_b7526a2c34724161bd73472e2d0e8039
#
_entry.id   b7526a2c34724161bd73472e2d0e8039
#
_cell.length_a   1.000
_cell.length_b   1.000
_cell.length_c   1.000
_cell.angle_alpha   90.00
_cell.angle_beta   90.00
_cell.angle_gamma   90.00
#
_symmetry.space_group_name_H-M   'P 1'
#
loop_
_entity.id
_entity.type
_entity.pdbx_description
1 polymer ?
#
loop_
_entity_poly.entity_id
_entity_poly.type
_entity_poly.pdbx_seq_one_letter_code
_entity_poly.pdbx_strand_id
1 'polypeptide(L)'
;MDFNNLILVILTVLKSIVVIVCVLISVAYFTVVERKIMGGIQRRRGPNVVGYLGLMQALADGLKLFAKETVYPNNANPRLFIFSPILVFVLSLVGWSVIPFSNNVVVSDINLGVLFLFAISALSVYGIVLAGWSSNSKYAYLGALRSAAQMISYEISMGFTVVAVIISASSFNLNKIVLAQTETFFAFLLLPVFIIFYISILAETNRHPFDLPEAEAELVSGYNVEYSSMTFALFFLAEYSNMLLMSSMAAILFLGGWLSVLPFFFGNSFWLCLKILIGVVFFILTRAALPRYRYDQLMHLNWKSFLPIALGYFLGLTGMFLYGNLMVF
;
A
#
# COMPACT_ATOMS: atom_id res chain seq x y z
N MET A 1 -34.05 17.04 7.09
CA MET A 1 -32.66 17.16 6.56
C MET A 1 -32.58 18.46 5.81
N ASP A 2 -31.77 19.41 6.27
CA ASP A 2 -31.66 20.70 5.61
C ASP A 2 -31.05 20.52 4.22
N PHE A 3 -31.57 21.27 3.25
CA PHE A 3 -31.16 21.21 1.85
C PHE A 3 -29.62 21.30 1.67
N ASN A 4 -28.97 22.11 2.50
CA ASN A 4 -27.53 22.24 2.54
C ASN A 4 -26.81 20.93 2.97
N ASN A 5 -27.37 20.18 3.91
CA ASN A 5 -26.82 18.90 4.34
C ASN A 5 -26.94 17.83 3.24
N LEU A 6 -28.04 17.85 2.49
CA LEU A 6 -28.23 16.95 1.34
C LEU A 6 -27.19 17.21 0.24
N ILE A 7 -26.96 18.48 -0.10
CA ILE A 7 -25.95 18.87 -1.09
C ILE A 7 -24.55 18.42 -0.65
N LEU A 8 -24.24 18.61 0.63
CA LEU A 8 -22.92 18.20 1.18
C LEU A 8 -22.72 16.68 1.08
N VAL A 9 -23.73 15.88 1.39
CA VAL A 9 -23.68 14.42 1.22
C VAL A 9 -23.49 14.02 -0.23
N ILE A 10 -24.22 14.64 -1.16
CA ILE A 10 -24.07 14.37 -2.59
C ILE A 10 -22.64 14.69 -3.06
N LEU A 11 -22.10 15.83 -2.66
CA LEU A 11 -20.74 16.23 -3.02
C LEU A 11 -19.67 15.28 -2.45
N THR A 12 -19.81 14.80 -1.21
CA THR A 12 -18.88 13.83 -0.64
C THR A 12 -18.95 12.49 -1.35
N VAL A 13 -20.14 11.99 -1.68
CA VAL A 13 -20.32 10.78 -2.47
C VAL A 13 -19.70 10.93 -3.86
N LEU A 14 -19.92 12.04 -4.53
CA LEU A 14 -19.33 12.29 -5.85
C LEU A 14 -17.80 12.34 -5.80
N LYS A 15 -17.22 13.01 -4.80
CA LYS A 15 -15.75 13.01 -4.58
C LYS A 15 -15.22 11.60 -4.35
N SER A 16 -15.88 10.79 -3.53
CA SER A 16 -15.45 9.41 -3.26
C SER A 16 -15.47 8.55 -4.52
N ILE A 17 -16.53 8.65 -5.35
CA ILE A 17 -16.62 7.93 -6.62
C ILE A 17 -15.49 8.33 -7.56
N VAL A 18 -15.20 9.62 -7.71
CA VAL A 18 -14.10 10.10 -8.56
C VAL A 18 -12.76 9.53 -8.10
N VAL A 19 -12.48 9.56 -6.79
CA VAL A 19 -11.22 8.99 -6.25
C VAL A 19 -11.13 7.49 -6.53
N ILE A 20 -12.20 6.73 -6.27
CA ILE A 20 -12.23 5.28 -6.53
C ILE A 20 -11.97 4.98 -8.00
N VAL A 21 -12.62 5.68 -8.93
CA VAL A 21 -12.43 5.49 -10.37
C VAL A 21 -10.98 5.80 -10.77
N CYS A 22 -10.41 6.90 -10.28
CA CYS A 22 -9.01 7.25 -10.55
C CYS A 22 -8.04 6.19 -10.02
N VAL A 23 -8.28 5.68 -8.82
CA VAL A 23 -7.46 4.60 -8.22
C VAL A 23 -7.57 3.32 -9.06
N LEU A 24 -8.77 2.89 -9.44
CA LEU A 24 -8.96 1.68 -10.25
C LEU A 24 -8.28 1.78 -11.62
N ILE A 25 -8.37 2.94 -12.26
CA ILE A 25 -7.65 3.20 -13.52
C ILE A 25 -6.13 3.13 -13.30
N SER A 26 -5.62 3.76 -12.24
CA SER A 26 -4.18 3.74 -11.94
C SER A 26 -3.69 2.32 -11.63
N VAL A 27 -4.45 1.51 -10.90
CA VAL A 27 -4.17 0.10 -10.63
C VAL A 27 -4.11 -0.71 -11.93
N ALA A 28 -5.09 -0.52 -12.83
CA ALA A 28 -5.12 -1.22 -14.12
C ALA A 28 -3.87 -0.89 -14.97
N TYR A 29 -3.50 0.38 -15.08
CA TYR A 29 -2.29 0.77 -15.83
C TYR A 29 -1.00 0.43 -15.10
N PHE A 30 -1.00 0.34 -13.78
CA PHE A 30 0.18 -0.08 -13.02
C PHE A 30 0.65 -1.48 -13.45
N THR A 31 -0.24 -2.42 -13.70
CA THR A 31 0.12 -3.76 -14.18
C THR A 31 0.86 -3.72 -15.53
N VAL A 32 0.47 -2.83 -16.44
CA VAL A 32 1.12 -2.63 -17.73
C VAL A 32 2.50 -1.98 -17.55
N VAL A 33 2.59 -0.97 -16.70
CA VAL A 33 3.85 -0.27 -16.38
C VAL A 33 4.86 -1.24 -15.77
N GLU A 34 4.44 -2.06 -14.81
CA GLU A 34 5.30 -3.08 -14.20
C GLU A 34 5.87 -4.04 -15.25
N ARG A 35 5.01 -4.62 -16.11
CA ARG A 35 5.47 -5.53 -17.17
C ARG A 35 6.42 -4.86 -18.17
N LYS A 36 6.24 -3.57 -18.46
CA LYS A 36 7.13 -2.81 -19.36
C LYS A 36 8.48 -2.50 -18.73
N ILE A 37 8.50 -2.01 -17.50
CA ILE A 37 9.74 -1.69 -16.79
C ILE A 37 10.55 -2.97 -16.57
N MET A 38 9.92 -4.06 -16.11
CA MET A 38 10.58 -5.35 -15.97
C MET A 38 11.10 -5.89 -17.31
N GLY A 39 10.32 -5.73 -18.38
CA GLY A 39 10.77 -6.09 -19.73
C GLY A 39 12.04 -5.32 -20.14
N GLY A 40 12.08 -4.00 -19.87
CA GLY A 40 13.25 -3.16 -20.15
C GLY A 40 14.49 -3.59 -19.37
N ILE A 41 14.37 -3.87 -18.06
CA ILE A 41 15.46 -4.34 -17.21
C ILE A 41 15.99 -5.71 -17.69
N GLN A 42 15.08 -6.60 -18.07
CA GLN A 42 15.40 -7.95 -18.56
C GLN A 42 15.81 -7.98 -20.04
N ARG A 43 16.00 -6.83 -20.69
CA ARG A 43 16.33 -6.68 -22.12
C ARG A 43 15.34 -7.40 -23.05
N ARG A 44 14.05 -7.42 -22.68
CA ARG A 44 12.95 -7.92 -23.49
C ARG A 44 11.86 -6.86 -23.68
N ARG A 45 11.00 -7.04 -24.69
CA ARG A 45 9.85 -6.14 -24.87
C ARG A 45 8.70 -6.58 -23.98
N GLY A 46 8.10 -5.64 -23.24
CA GLY A 46 6.84 -5.81 -22.53
C GLY A 46 5.64 -5.88 -23.49
N PRO A 47 4.39 -5.89 -22.97
CA PRO A 47 3.19 -5.92 -23.79
C PRO A 47 3.20 -4.84 -24.87
N ASN A 48 3.07 -5.22 -26.14
CA ASN A 48 3.18 -4.32 -27.28
C ASN A 48 2.09 -4.51 -28.35
N VAL A 49 1.38 -5.65 -28.34
CA VAL A 49 0.49 -6.07 -29.45
C VAL A 49 -0.94 -5.54 -29.27
N VAL A 50 -1.45 -5.49 -28.03
CA VAL A 50 -2.85 -5.13 -27.77
C VAL A 50 -3.00 -3.61 -27.67
N GLY A 51 -3.51 -2.98 -28.72
CA GLY A 51 -3.64 -1.53 -28.84
C GLY A 51 -2.30 -0.80 -29.06
N TYR A 52 -2.33 0.53 -29.10
CA TYR A 52 -1.13 1.33 -29.28
C TYR A 52 -0.16 1.12 -28.10
N LEU A 53 1.03 0.62 -28.40
CA LEU A 53 2.07 0.30 -27.39
C LEU A 53 1.58 -0.61 -26.24
N GLY A 54 0.55 -1.44 -26.42
CA GLY A 54 0.04 -2.34 -25.40
C GLY A 54 -0.81 -1.68 -24.31
N LEU A 55 -1.30 -0.46 -24.49
CA LEU A 55 -2.12 0.26 -23.51
C LEU A 55 -3.46 -0.45 -23.22
N MET A 56 -4.02 -1.13 -24.22
CA MET A 56 -5.29 -1.86 -24.07
C MET A 56 -5.13 -3.22 -23.36
N GLN A 57 -3.90 -3.61 -23.00
CA GLN A 57 -3.64 -4.89 -22.34
C GLN A 57 -4.38 -5.01 -20.99
N ALA A 58 -4.46 -3.92 -20.20
CA ALA A 58 -5.17 -3.91 -18.93
C ALA A 58 -6.66 -4.25 -19.09
N LEU A 59 -7.30 -3.70 -20.13
CA LEU A 59 -8.70 -3.99 -20.44
C LEU A 59 -8.90 -5.44 -20.93
N ALA A 60 -7.97 -5.93 -21.76
CA ALA A 60 -8.02 -7.32 -22.23
C ALA A 60 -7.87 -8.32 -21.08
N ASP A 61 -6.95 -8.08 -20.13
CA ASP A 61 -6.76 -8.89 -18.95
C ASP A 61 -8.02 -8.85 -18.04
N GLY A 62 -8.65 -7.68 -17.88
CA GLY A 62 -9.91 -7.52 -17.16
C GLY A 62 -11.06 -8.29 -17.80
N LEU A 63 -11.28 -8.13 -19.09
CA LEU A 63 -12.34 -8.85 -19.83
C LEU A 63 -12.13 -10.37 -19.77
N LYS A 64 -10.90 -10.86 -19.86
CA LYS A 64 -10.58 -12.28 -19.70
C LYS A 64 -11.03 -12.82 -18.34
N LEU A 65 -10.76 -12.08 -17.26
CA LEU A 65 -11.14 -12.49 -15.91
C LEU A 65 -12.66 -12.43 -15.70
N PHE A 66 -13.35 -11.48 -16.33
CA PHE A 66 -14.81 -11.41 -16.32
C PHE A 66 -15.47 -12.58 -17.06
N ALA A 67 -14.93 -12.97 -18.22
CA ALA A 67 -15.50 -14.04 -19.04
C ALA A 67 -15.18 -15.44 -18.51
N LYS A 68 -14.20 -15.56 -17.61
CA LYS A 68 -13.80 -16.86 -17.05
C LYS A 68 -14.78 -17.29 -15.95
N GLU A 69 -15.19 -18.56 -15.94
CA GLU A 69 -16.04 -19.13 -14.89
C GLU A 69 -15.30 -19.21 -13.54
N THR A 70 -16.02 -18.92 -12.46
CA THR A 70 -15.52 -19.07 -11.09
C THR A 70 -15.69 -20.54 -10.66
N VAL A 71 -14.59 -21.17 -10.29
CA VAL A 71 -14.58 -22.55 -9.77
C VAL A 71 -14.52 -22.50 -8.25
N TYR A 72 -15.41 -23.23 -7.59
CA TYR A 72 -15.45 -23.38 -6.14
C TYR A 72 -15.02 -24.80 -5.76
N PRO A 73 -14.02 -24.97 -4.87
CA PRO A 73 -13.67 -26.28 -4.36
C PRO A 73 -14.85 -26.92 -3.58
N ASN A 74 -15.09 -28.20 -3.78
CA ASN A 74 -16.22 -28.89 -3.15
C ASN A 74 -16.21 -28.84 -1.62
N ASN A 75 -15.02 -28.81 -1.01
CA ASN A 75 -14.86 -28.79 0.43
C ASN A 75 -14.69 -27.37 1.02
N ALA A 76 -14.76 -26.32 0.20
CA ALA A 76 -14.65 -24.94 0.64
C ALA A 76 -15.97 -24.44 1.24
N ASN A 77 -15.87 -23.44 2.14
CA ASN A 77 -17.04 -22.72 2.61
C ASN A 77 -17.37 -21.57 1.63
N PRO A 78 -18.41 -21.69 0.76
CA PRO A 78 -18.61 -20.76 -0.34
C PRO A 78 -18.90 -19.32 0.11
N ARG A 79 -19.55 -19.13 1.25
CA ARG A 79 -19.87 -17.79 1.77
C ARG A 79 -18.60 -17.03 2.18
N LEU A 80 -17.73 -17.67 2.96
CA LEU A 80 -16.48 -17.06 3.39
C LEU A 80 -15.49 -16.93 2.23
N PHE A 81 -15.51 -17.89 1.29
CA PHE A 81 -14.66 -17.87 0.12
C PHE A 81 -14.93 -16.66 -0.79
N ILE A 82 -16.19 -16.27 -0.97
CA ILE A 82 -16.55 -15.05 -1.74
C ILE A 82 -16.35 -13.80 -0.91
N PHE A 83 -16.61 -13.85 0.41
CA PHE A 83 -16.51 -12.67 1.28
C PHE A 83 -15.08 -12.19 1.47
N SER A 84 -14.11 -13.09 1.56
CA SER A 84 -12.71 -12.71 1.84
C SER A 84 -12.09 -11.80 0.79
N PRO A 85 -12.14 -12.05 -0.56
CA PRO A 85 -11.59 -11.13 -1.54
C PRO A 85 -12.33 -9.79 -1.59
N ILE A 86 -13.66 -9.81 -1.37
CA ILE A 86 -14.44 -8.57 -1.31
C ILE A 86 -13.99 -7.72 -0.12
N LEU A 87 -13.78 -8.31 1.04
CA LEU A 87 -13.33 -7.62 2.23
C LEU A 87 -11.96 -6.96 2.01
N VAL A 88 -10.97 -7.68 1.49
CA VAL A 88 -9.63 -7.13 1.23
C VAL A 88 -9.71 -5.98 0.22
N PHE A 89 -10.48 -6.16 -0.86
CA PHE A 89 -10.64 -5.14 -1.89
C PHE A 89 -11.33 -3.88 -1.36
N VAL A 90 -12.42 -4.01 -0.62
CA VAL A 90 -13.12 -2.86 -0.03
C VAL A 90 -12.20 -2.10 0.94
N LEU A 91 -11.49 -2.80 1.82
CA LEU A 91 -10.55 -2.16 2.75
C LEU A 91 -9.43 -1.41 2.02
N SER A 92 -8.90 -1.98 0.93
CA SER A 92 -7.87 -1.30 0.12
C SER A 92 -8.37 0.01 -0.51
N LEU A 93 -9.66 0.09 -0.86
CA LEU A 93 -10.26 1.33 -1.39
C LEU A 93 -10.62 2.32 -0.28
N VAL A 94 -11.08 1.85 0.89
CA VAL A 94 -11.43 2.71 2.02
C VAL A 94 -10.22 3.50 2.51
N GLY A 95 -9.01 2.94 2.46
CA GLY A 95 -7.77 3.64 2.80
C GLY A 95 -7.54 4.94 2.00
N TRP A 96 -7.97 4.99 0.75
CA TRP A 96 -7.82 6.17 -0.10
C TRP A 96 -8.71 7.36 0.31
N SER A 97 -9.71 7.16 1.17
CA SER A 97 -10.60 8.22 1.63
C SER A 97 -9.89 9.31 2.44
N VAL A 98 -8.77 8.98 3.09
CA VAL A 98 -8.04 9.88 4.00
C VAL A 98 -6.82 10.51 3.32
N ILE A 99 -6.42 10.01 2.15
CA ILE A 99 -5.26 10.52 1.41
C ILE A 99 -5.53 11.92 0.86
N PRO A 100 -4.73 12.95 1.27
CA PRO A 100 -4.88 14.30 0.77
C PRO A 100 -4.14 14.45 -0.57
N PHE A 101 -4.88 14.75 -1.63
CA PHE A 101 -4.32 15.03 -2.96
C PHE A 101 -3.82 16.47 -3.10
N SER A 102 -4.42 17.39 -2.36
CA SER A 102 -3.97 18.78 -2.18
C SER A 102 -4.57 19.32 -0.88
N ASN A 103 -4.20 20.53 -0.50
CA ASN A 103 -4.69 21.16 0.75
C ASN A 103 -6.22 21.14 0.92
N ASN A 104 -6.96 21.26 -0.21
CA ASN A 104 -8.43 21.34 -0.21
C ASN A 104 -9.09 20.10 -0.84
N VAL A 105 -8.32 19.14 -1.36
CA VAL A 105 -8.86 17.97 -2.07
C VAL A 105 -8.59 16.71 -1.25
N VAL A 106 -9.45 16.50 -0.27
CA VAL A 106 -9.50 15.30 0.57
C VAL A 106 -10.95 14.82 0.57
N VAL A 107 -11.21 13.52 0.62
CA VAL A 107 -12.57 12.98 0.76
C VAL A 107 -13.04 13.14 2.20
N SER A 108 -12.22 12.75 3.16
CA SER A 108 -12.46 12.89 4.59
C SER A 108 -11.20 13.36 5.31
N ASP A 109 -11.22 14.55 5.89
CA ASP A 109 -10.13 15.09 6.70
C ASP A 109 -10.33 14.66 8.17
N ILE A 110 -9.71 13.55 8.55
CA ILE A 110 -9.81 12.98 9.89
C ILE A 110 -8.59 13.40 10.69
N ASN A 111 -8.80 13.91 11.91
CA ASN A 111 -7.70 14.29 12.81
C ASN A 111 -6.76 13.14 13.16
N LEU A 112 -7.25 11.90 13.16
CA LEU A 112 -6.51 10.67 13.42
C LEU A 112 -6.26 9.87 12.12
N GLY A 113 -6.00 10.56 11.00
CA GLY A 113 -5.87 9.95 9.69
C GLY A 113 -4.84 8.83 9.60
N VAL A 114 -3.68 9.00 10.24
CA VAL A 114 -2.64 7.98 10.29
C VAL A 114 -3.11 6.72 11.02
N LEU A 115 -3.75 6.85 12.18
CA LEU A 115 -4.26 5.70 12.95
C LEU A 115 -5.38 4.97 12.19
N PHE A 116 -6.21 5.71 11.45
CA PHE A 116 -7.24 5.12 10.59
C PHE A 116 -6.64 4.23 9.50
N LEU A 117 -5.54 4.65 8.86
CA LEU A 117 -4.85 3.85 7.85
C LEU A 117 -4.25 2.57 8.45
N PHE A 118 -3.63 2.65 9.63
CA PHE A 118 -3.15 1.47 10.35
C PHE A 118 -4.28 0.52 10.74
N ALA A 119 -5.43 1.03 11.17
CA ALA A 119 -6.58 0.19 11.48
C ALA A 119 -7.11 -0.56 10.25
N ILE A 120 -7.08 0.08 9.06
CA ILE A 120 -7.49 -0.56 7.80
C ILE A 120 -6.47 -1.63 7.38
N SER A 121 -5.16 -1.36 7.49
CA SER A 121 -4.14 -2.37 7.17
C SER A 121 -4.25 -3.58 8.08
N ALA A 122 -4.42 -3.40 9.37
CA ALA A 122 -4.65 -4.49 10.33
C ALA A 122 -5.90 -5.32 10.00
N LEU A 123 -7.01 -4.66 9.60
CA LEU A 123 -8.23 -5.37 9.17
C LEU A 123 -8.04 -6.16 7.88
N SER A 124 -7.18 -5.72 6.97
CA SER A 124 -6.93 -6.42 5.71
C SER A 124 -6.32 -7.81 5.91
N VAL A 125 -5.54 -7.99 6.98
CA VAL A 125 -4.94 -9.29 7.35
C VAL A 125 -6.01 -10.35 7.60
N TYR A 126 -7.15 -9.97 8.21
CA TYR A 126 -8.25 -10.91 8.44
C TYR A 126 -8.82 -11.45 7.12
N GLY A 127 -8.87 -10.63 6.08
CA GLY A 127 -9.31 -11.08 4.76
C GLY A 127 -8.42 -12.18 4.18
N ILE A 128 -7.10 -12.06 4.35
CA ILE A 128 -6.14 -13.08 3.89
C ILE A 128 -6.25 -14.36 4.72
N VAL A 129 -6.40 -14.26 6.04
CA VAL A 129 -6.58 -15.43 6.92
C VAL A 129 -7.89 -16.15 6.58
N LEU A 130 -8.99 -15.41 6.37
CA LEU A 130 -10.28 -15.98 5.97
C LEU A 130 -10.19 -16.66 4.61
N ALA A 131 -9.40 -16.12 3.67
CA ALA A 131 -9.19 -16.73 2.36
C ALA A 131 -8.55 -18.12 2.49
N GLY A 132 -7.47 -18.23 3.26
CA GLY A 132 -6.80 -19.50 3.49
C GLY A 132 -7.68 -20.52 4.25
N TRP A 133 -8.44 -20.03 5.23
CA TRP A 133 -9.36 -20.89 6.00
C TRP A 133 -10.50 -21.42 5.13
N SER A 134 -11.16 -20.54 4.36
CA SER A 134 -12.35 -20.88 3.57
C SER A 134 -12.08 -21.85 2.43
N SER A 135 -10.84 -21.86 1.89
CA SER A 135 -10.42 -22.76 0.82
C SER A 135 -10.28 -24.23 1.26
N ASN A 136 -10.17 -24.49 2.58
CA ASN A 136 -9.99 -25.81 3.19
C ASN A 136 -8.86 -26.63 2.56
N SER A 137 -7.82 -25.98 2.07
CA SER A 137 -6.60 -26.62 1.55
C SER A 137 -5.42 -26.36 2.49
N LYS A 138 -4.57 -27.37 2.70
CA LYS A 138 -3.43 -27.28 3.63
C LYS A 138 -2.43 -26.23 3.19
N TYR A 139 -2.16 -26.11 1.90
CA TYR A 139 -1.20 -25.15 1.35
C TYR A 139 -1.70 -23.73 1.44
N ALA A 140 -2.99 -23.48 1.11
CA ALA A 140 -3.58 -22.16 1.22
C ALA A 140 -3.63 -21.68 2.68
N TYR A 141 -3.95 -22.55 3.63
CA TYR A 141 -3.96 -22.22 5.05
C TYR A 141 -2.57 -21.85 5.58
N LEU A 142 -1.54 -22.66 5.26
CA LEU A 142 -0.16 -22.35 5.64
C LEU A 142 0.35 -21.07 5.00
N GLY A 143 0.00 -20.81 3.72
CA GLY A 143 0.32 -19.56 3.03
C GLY A 143 -0.31 -18.35 3.71
N ALA A 144 -1.59 -18.45 4.07
CA ALA A 144 -2.31 -17.38 4.77
C ALA A 144 -1.72 -17.08 6.16
N LEU A 145 -1.35 -18.11 6.92
CA LEU A 145 -0.71 -17.91 8.23
C LEU A 145 0.68 -17.26 8.11
N ARG A 146 1.47 -17.64 7.11
CA ARG A 146 2.78 -17.02 6.87
C ARG A 146 2.64 -15.55 6.46
N SER A 147 1.70 -15.22 5.57
CA SER A 147 1.44 -13.83 5.17
C SER A 147 0.93 -12.98 6.33
N ALA A 148 0.00 -13.51 7.12
CA ALA A 148 -0.52 -12.81 8.30
C ALA A 148 0.59 -12.53 9.33
N ALA A 149 1.44 -13.51 9.63
CA ALA A 149 2.55 -13.34 10.55
C ALA A 149 3.57 -12.29 10.04
N GLN A 150 3.83 -12.26 8.73
CA GLN A 150 4.68 -11.26 8.10
C GLN A 150 4.08 -9.86 8.25
N MET A 151 2.84 -9.64 7.81
CA MET A 151 2.18 -8.34 7.85
C MET A 151 2.11 -7.80 9.28
N ILE A 152 1.63 -8.58 10.26
CA ILE A 152 1.53 -8.18 11.66
C ILE A 152 2.91 -7.81 12.23
N SER A 153 3.95 -8.58 11.92
CA SER A 153 5.29 -8.31 12.42
C SER A 153 5.86 -7.00 11.87
N TYR A 154 5.69 -6.74 10.57
CA TYR A 154 6.19 -5.52 9.93
C TYR A 154 5.34 -4.30 10.25
N GLU A 155 4.05 -4.44 10.52
CA GLU A 155 3.18 -3.39 10.99
C GLU A 155 3.70 -2.78 12.30
N ILE A 156 4.24 -3.58 13.22
CA ILE A 156 4.83 -3.09 14.48
C ILE A 156 6.05 -2.20 14.19
N SER A 157 6.99 -2.64 13.35
CA SER A 157 8.18 -1.85 13.02
C SER A 157 7.83 -0.58 12.25
N MET A 158 6.89 -0.67 11.31
CA MET A 158 6.35 0.48 10.59
C MET A 158 5.67 1.47 11.54
N GLY A 159 4.94 0.98 12.55
CA GLY A 159 4.33 1.80 13.58
C GLY A 159 5.34 2.70 14.30
N PHE A 160 6.48 2.17 14.74
CA PHE A 160 7.52 2.98 15.39
C PHE A 160 8.14 4.02 14.46
N THR A 161 8.33 3.69 13.18
CA THR A 161 8.83 4.67 12.20
C THR A 161 7.85 5.80 11.97
N VAL A 162 6.56 5.49 11.90
CA VAL A 162 5.51 6.51 11.71
C VAL A 162 5.31 7.36 12.95
N VAL A 163 5.41 6.79 14.16
CA VAL A 163 5.37 7.58 15.40
C VAL A 163 6.52 8.56 15.47
N ALA A 164 7.73 8.23 14.98
CA ALA A 164 8.83 9.18 14.88
C ALA A 164 8.48 10.39 13.99
N VAL A 165 7.79 10.18 12.88
CA VAL A 165 7.28 11.26 12.01
C VAL A 165 6.20 12.08 12.71
N ILE A 166 5.27 11.43 13.42
CA ILE A 166 4.18 12.11 14.15
C ILE A 166 4.74 13.04 15.22
N ILE A 167 5.76 12.62 15.95
CA ILE A 167 6.42 13.46 16.95
C ILE A 167 7.05 14.67 16.28
N SER A 168 7.74 14.50 15.15
CA SER A 168 8.35 15.58 14.41
C SER A 168 7.32 16.57 13.85
N ALA A 169 6.13 16.09 13.46
CA ALA A 169 5.04 16.92 12.94
C ALA A 169 4.05 17.37 14.02
N SER A 170 4.13 16.85 15.24
CA SER A 170 3.20 17.09 16.38
C SER A 170 1.71 16.91 16.01
N SER A 171 1.37 16.08 15.02
CA SER A 171 0.00 15.86 14.56
C SER A 171 -0.21 14.48 13.93
N PHE A 172 -1.40 13.89 14.13
CA PHE A 172 -1.85 12.65 13.46
C PHE A 172 -2.60 12.92 12.15
N ASN A 173 -2.89 14.19 11.83
CA ASN A 173 -3.59 14.57 10.62
C ASN A 173 -2.61 14.63 9.45
N LEU A 174 -2.92 13.93 8.35
CA LEU A 174 -2.06 13.84 7.16
C LEU A 174 -1.82 15.21 6.51
N ASN A 175 -2.83 16.09 6.48
CA ASN A 175 -2.68 17.45 5.96
C ASN A 175 -1.67 18.26 6.79
N LYS A 176 -1.76 18.18 8.11
CA LYS A 176 -0.84 18.91 9.01
C LYS A 176 0.58 18.36 8.92
N ILE A 177 0.74 17.04 8.74
CA ILE A 177 2.06 16.42 8.53
C ILE A 177 2.70 16.95 7.24
N VAL A 178 1.95 17.13 6.18
CA VAL A 178 2.49 17.73 4.94
C VAL A 178 2.87 19.18 5.15
N LEU A 179 2.01 19.97 5.82
CA LEU A 179 2.30 21.38 6.11
C LEU A 179 3.52 21.57 7.03
N ALA A 180 3.80 20.63 7.93
CA ALA A 180 5.02 20.66 8.75
C ALA A 180 6.31 20.48 7.95
N GLN A 181 6.23 19.97 6.70
CA GLN A 181 7.37 19.74 5.81
C GLN A 181 7.63 20.90 4.81
N THR A 182 7.03 22.07 5.01
CA THR A 182 7.17 23.21 4.10
C THR A 182 8.62 23.72 4.00
N GLU A 183 9.37 23.66 5.07
CA GLU A 183 10.77 24.11 5.09
C GLU A 183 11.74 22.99 4.72
N THR A 184 11.58 21.81 5.31
CA THR A 184 12.46 20.66 5.08
C THR A 184 11.67 19.35 4.98
N PHE A 185 11.99 18.52 4.01
CA PHE A 185 11.39 17.19 3.91
C PHE A 185 11.91 16.25 4.99
N PHE A 186 11.03 15.53 5.65
CA PHE A 186 11.41 14.57 6.69
C PHE A 186 12.27 13.41 6.17
N ALA A 187 12.26 13.14 4.86
CA ALA A 187 13.14 12.15 4.26
C ALA A 187 14.63 12.46 4.49
N PHE A 188 15.03 13.73 4.49
CA PHE A 188 16.41 14.13 4.77
C PHE A 188 16.72 14.13 6.27
N LEU A 189 15.80 14.64 7.08
CA LEU A 189 15.95 14.73 8.53
C LEU A 189 15.97 13.34 9.18
N LEU A 190 15.09 12.43 8.73
CA LEU A 190 14.85 11.10 9.29
C LEU A 190 15.24 10.00 8.28
N LEU A 191 16.35 10.17 7.57
CA LEU A 191 16.77 9.26 6.50
C LEU A 191 16.81 7.78 6.91
N PRO A 192 17.37 7.38 8.08
CA PRO A 192 17.36 5.98 8.49
C PRO A 192 15.95 5.44 8.75
N VAL A 193 15.08 6.27 9.32
CA VAL A 193 13.67 5.93 9.58
C VAL A 193 12.92 5.75 8.26
N PHE A 194 13.19 6.61 7.26
CA PHE A 194 12.62 6.50 5.92
C PHE A 194 13.01 5.19 5.23
N ILE A 195 14.28 4.77 5.34
CA ILE A 195 14.74 3.50 4.77
C ILE A 195 14.02 2.32 5.42
N ILE A 196 13.95 2.27 6.76
CA ILE A 196 13.26 1.20 7.48
C ILE A 196 11.77 1.19 7.11
N PHE A 197 11.13 2.36 7.04
CA PHE A 197 9.73 2.49 6.64
C PHE A 197 9.51 1.93 5.23
N TYR A 198 10.38 2.26 4.29
CA TYR A 198 10.26 1.80 2.92
C TYR A 198 10.42 0.28 2.78
N ILE A 199 11.34 -0.33 3.53
CA ILE A 199 11.49 -1.78 3.57
C ILE A 199 10.28 -2.44 4.25
N SER A 200 9.73 -1.82 5.29
CA SER A 200 8.52 -2.30 5.97
C SER A 200 7.28 -2.26 5.06
N ILE A 201 7.14 -1.24 4.21
CA ILE A 201 6.09 -1.17 3.18
C ILE A 201 6.18 -2.35 2.20
N LEU A 202 7.39 -2.67 1.71
CA LEU A 202 7.59 -3.81 0.81
C LEU A 202 7.13 -5.12 1.45
N ALA A 203 7.39 -5.30 2.73
CA ALA A 203 6.97 -6.47 3.46
C ALA A 203 5.47 -6.49 3.77
N GLU A 204 4.87 -5.34 4.07
CA GLU A 204 3.43 -5.18 4.32
C GLU A 204 2.61 -5.50 3.06
N THR A 205 3.09 -5.10 1.90
CA THR A 205 2.43 -5.38 0.62
C THR A 205 2.73 -6.77 0.06
N ASN A 206 3.42 -7.65 0.82
CA ASN A 206 3.81 -9.00 0.41
C ASN A 206 4.51 -9.03 -0.97
N ARG A 207 5.25 -7.97 -1.32
CA ARG A 207 5.95 -7.89 -2.59
C ARG A 207 7.41 -8.31 -2.49
N HIS A 208 7.91 -8.80 -3.61
CA HIS A 208 9.31 -9.20 -3.77
C HIS A 208 10.27 -8.09 -3.28
N PRO A 209 11.27 -8.37 -2.41
CA PRO A 209 11.86 -9.68 -2.09
C PRO A 209 11.14 -10.45 -0.96
N PHE A 210 10.07 -9.93 -0.38
CA PHE A 210 9.34 -10.49 0.77
C PHE A 210 8.04 -11.22 0.35
N ASP A 211 7.98 -11.69 -0.89
CA ASP A 211 6.85 -12.38 -1.51
C ASP A 211 6.81 -13.87 -1.09
N LEU A 212 6.59 -14.11 0.19
CA LEU A 212 6.52 -15.46 0.76
C LEU A 212 5.17 -16.15 0.49
N PRO A 213 4.03 -15.43 0.48
CA PRO A 213 2.74 -16.05 0.21
C PRO A 213 2.61 -16.57 -1.21
N GLU A 214 3.21 -15.88 -2.20
CA GLU A 214 3.15 -16.23 -3.62
C GLU A 214 4.34 -17.09 -4.09
N ALA A 215 5.21 -17.54 -3.16
CA ALA A 215 6.36 -18.33 -3.53
C ALA A 215 5.95 -19.68 -4.12
N GLU A 216 5.84 -19.75 -5.46
CA GLU A 216 5.47 -20.96 -6.21
C GLU A 216 6.34 -22.18 -5.86
N ALA A 217 7.61 -21.95 -5.55
CA ALA A 217 8.54 -23.01 -5.20
C ALA A 217 8.26 -23.68 -3.85
N GLU A 218 7.60 -22.98 -2.90
CA GLU A 218 7.36 -23.51 -1.55
C GLU A 218 5.89 -23.88 -1.30
N LEU A 219 4.94 -23.07 -1.77
CA LEU A 219 3.51 -23.16 -1.44
C LEU A 219 2.59 -23.11 -2.67
N VAL A 220 3.11 -23.33 -3.87
CA VAL A 220 2.39 -23.34 -5.16
C VAL A 220 1.84 -21.97 -5.58
N SER A 221 1.15 -21.24 -4.74
CA SER A 221 0.69 -19.84 -4.90
C SER A 221 0.08 -19.34 -3.58
N GLY A 222 0.36 -20.00 -2.47
CA GLY A 222 -0.05 -19.60 -1.14
C GLY A 222 -1.57 -19.54 -0.95
N TYR A 223 -2.09 -18.45 -0.38
CA TYR A 223 -3.52 -18.29 -0.08
C TYR A 223 -4.40 -18.17 -1.33
N ASN A 224 -3.82 -17.83 -2.50
CA ASN A 224 -4.55 -17.61 -3.75
C ASN A 224 -4.74 -18.90 -4.60
N VAL A 225 -4.17 -20.05 -4.19
CA VAL A 225 -4.12 -21.28 -4.99
C VAL A 225 -5.48 -21.73 -5.51
N GLU A 226 -6.50 -21.65 -4.67
CA GLU A 226 -7.85 -22.14 -5.00
C GLU A 226 -8.74 -21.08 -5.67
N TYR A 227 -8.27 -19.82 -5.70
CA TYR A 227 -9.05 -18.71 -6.25
C TYR A 227 -8.90 -18.62 -7.77
N SER A 228 -10.00 -18.39 -8.47
CA SER A 228 -10.04 -18.27 -9.93
C SER A 228 -10.94 -17.12 -10.38
N SER A 229 -10.80 -16.65 -11.64
CA SER A 229 -11.70 -15.67 -12.25
C SER A 229 -11.79 -14.36 -11.46
N MET A 230 -13.00 -13.87 -11.17
CA MET A 230 -13.23 -12.58 -10.48
C MET A 230 -12.75 -12.57 -9.04
N THR A 231 -12.82 -13.67 -8.31
CA THR A 231 -12.35 -13.73 -6.92
C THR A 231 -10.83 -13.54 -6.83
N PHE A 232 -10.09 -14.13 -7.77
CA PHE A 232 -8.65 -13.88 -7.93
C PHE A 232 -8.36 -12.44 -8.35
N ALA A 233 -9.16 -11.89 -9.28
CA ALA A 233 -9.01 -10.51 -9.73
C ALA A 233 -9.15 -9.50 -8.58
N LEU A 234 -10.09 -9.71 -7.66
CA LEU A 234 -10.30 -8.83 -6.50
C LEU A 234 -9.08 -8.80 -5.57
N PHE A 235 -8.44 -9.94 -5.29
CA PHE A 235 -7.19 -9.96 -4.52
C PHE A 235 -6.08 -9.20 -5.23
N PHE A 236 -5.94 -9.42 -6.52
CA PHE A 236 -4.91 -8.75 -7.33
C PHE A 236 -5.11 -7.23 -7.37
N LEU A 237 -6.36 -6.77 -7.57
CA LEU A 237 -6.70 -5.35 -7.54
C LEU A 237 -6.44 -4.73 -6.15
N ALA A 238 -6.76 -5.46 -5.08
CA ALA A 238 -6.52 -5.01 -3.72
C ALA A 238 -5.02 -4.89 -3.41
N GLU A 239 -4.22 -5.85 -3.84
CA GLU A 239 -2.76 -5.82 -3.66
C GLU A 239 -2.12 -4.62 -4.38
N TYR A 240 -2.45 -4.39 -5.66
CA TYR A 240 -1.95 -3.24 -6.41
C TYR A 240 -2.46 -1.91 -5.83
N SER A 241 -3.71 -1.86 -5.36
CA SER A 241 -4.25 -0.69 -4.66
C SER A 241 -3.48 -0.40 -3.37
N ASN A 242 -3.16 -1.43 -2.58
CA ASN A 242 -2.35 -1.28 -1.37
C ASN A 242 -0.92 -0.82 -1.66
N MET A 243 -0.29 -1.28 -2.75
CA MET A 243 1.03 -0.79 -3.16
C MET A 243 1.01 0.70 -3.50
N LEU A 244 0.01 1.15 -4.24
CA LEU A 244 -0.18 2.58 -4.52
C LEU A 244 -0.46 3.38 -3.24
N LEU A 245 -1.29 2.85 -2.35
CA LEU A 245 -1.62 3.48 -1.07
C LEU A 245 -0.39 3.61 -0.18
N MET A 246 0.41 2.58 -0.04
CA MET A 246 1.64 2.61 0.76
C MET A 246 2.71 3.53 0.14
N SER A 247 2.82 3.58 -1.20
CA SER A 247 3.68 4.56 -1.87
C SER A 247 3.20 6.00 -1.65
N SER A 248 1.87 6.23 -1.58
CA SER A 248 1.32 7.54 -1.23
C SER A 248 1.59 7.93 0.22
N MET A 249 1.53 6.96 1.14
CA MET A 249 1.92 7.15 2.54
C MET A 249 3.39 7.56 2.67
N ALA A 250 4.30 6.88 1.96
CA ALA A 250 5.71 7.27 1.92
C ALA A 250 5.90 8.70 1.41
N ALA A 251 5.17 9.08 0.36
CA ALA A 251 5.21 10.42 -0.20
C ALA A 251 4.70 11.48 0.78
N ILE A 252 3.62 11.21 1.52
CA ILE A 252 3.00 12.14 2.48
C ILE A 252 3.86 12.29 3.73
N LEU A 253 4.31 11.18 4.32
CA LEU A 253 5.02 11.18 5.58
C LEU A 253 6.45 11.70 5.47
N PHE A 254 7.14 11.46 4.36
CA PHE A 254 8.57 11.75 4.24
C PHE A 254 8.93 12.75 3.15
N LEU A 255 8.19 12.76 2.03
CA LEU A 255 8.51 13.59 0.86
C LEU A 255 7.62 14.84 0.73
N GLY A 256 6.86 15.17 1.78
CA GLY A 256 6.01 16.37 1.79
C GLY A 256 4.79 16.32 0.87
N GLY A 257 4.26 15.13 0.57
CA GLY A 257 3.01 14.96 -0.16
C GLY A 257 2.89 15.84 -1.41
N TRP A 258 1.90 16.73 -1.43
CA TRP A 258 1.64 17.65 -2.56
C TRP A 258 2.57 18.86 -2.64
N LEU A 259 3.49 19.07 -1.68
CA LEU A 259 4.41 20.19 -1.73
C LEU A 259 5.31 20.09 -2.96
N SER A 260 5.45 21.20 -3.68
CA SER A 260 6.29 21.28 -4.88
C SER A 260 7.77 21.21 -4.51
N VAL A 261 8.52 20.41 -5.25
CA VAL A 261 9.99 20.43 -5.18
C VAL A 261 10.57 21.63 -5.97
N LEU A 262 9.86 22.03 -7.03
CA LEU A 262 10.23 23.15 -7.89
C LEU A 262 9.08 24.17 -7.90
N PRO A 263 9.34 25.47 -7.61
CA PRO A 263 8.29 26.43 -7.31
C PRO A 263 7.41 26.89 -8.49
N PHE A 264 7.68 26.47 -9.73
CA PHE A 264 7.07 27.11 -10.91
C PHE A 264 6.31 26.22 -11.90
N PHE A 265 6.23 24.92 -11.72
CA PHE A 265 5.61 24.05 -12.73
C PHE A 265 4.60 23.09 -12.09
N PHE A 266 3.36 23.14 -12.55
CA PHE A 266 2.28 22.20 -12.24
C PHE A 266 1.58 22.35 -10.87
N GLY A 267 0.30 21.94 -10.84
CA GLY A 267 -0.54 21.98 -9.64
C GLY A 267 -0.08 20.99 -8.55
N ASN A 268 -0.46 21.26 -7.32
CA ASN A 268 -0.04 20.50 -6.13
C ASN A 268 -0.31 18.99 -6.25
N SER A 269 -1.44 18.59 -6.79
CA SER A 269 -1.80 17.17 -6.97
C SER A 269 -0.88 16.44 -7.94
N PHE A 270 -0.30 17.14 -8.92
CA PHE A 270 0.67 16.55 -9.85
C PHE A 270 1.95 16.11 -9.15
N TRP A 271 2.45 16.91 -8.20
CA TRP A 271 3.64 16.58 -7.42
C TRP A 271 3.44 15.34 -6.55
N LEU A 272 2.26 15.19 -5.96
CA LEU A 272 1.91 13.97 -5.23
C LEU A 272 1.92 12.75 -6.15
N CYS A 273 1.25 12.83 -7.31
CA CYS A 273 1.24 11.73 -8.28
C CYS A 273 2.65 11.35 -8.74
N LEU A 274 3.52 12.33 -8.99
CA LEU A 274 4.91 12.08 -9.39
C LEU A 274 5.71 11.37 -8.30
N LYS A 275 5.56 11.77 -7.03
CA LYS A 275 6.21 11.11 -5.89
C LYS A 275 5.71 9.68 -5.70
N ILE A 276 4.40 9.45 -5.88
CA ILE A 276 3.82 8.10 -5.86
C ILE A 276 4.43 7.25 -6.99
N LEU A 277 4.54 7.78 -8.20
CA LEU A 277 5.13 7.06 -9.32
C LEU A 277 6.60 6.69 -9.05
N ILE A 278 7.38 7.58 -8.44
CA ILE A 278 8.76 7.27 -8.03
C ILE A 278 8.78 6.10 -7.03
N GLY A 279 7.90 6.11 -6.03
CA GLY A 279 7.75 5.01 -5.09
C GLY A 279 7.41 3.69 -5.79
N VAL A 280 6.46 3.72 -6.70
CA VAL A 280 6.05 2.55 -7.51
C VAL A 280 7.20 2.01 -8.37
N VAL A 281 7.95 2.89 -9.04
CA VAL A 281 9.13 2.49 -9.82
C VAL A 281 10.16 1.80 -8.93
N PHE A 282 10.35 2.29 -7.72
CA PHE A 282 11.26 1.67 -6.76
C PHE A 282 10.78 0.27 -6.33
N PHE A 283 9.48 0.03 -6.14
CA PHE A 283 8.91 -1.31 -5.93
C PHE A 283 9.25 -2.26 -7.09
N ILE A 284 9.15 -1.78 -8.32
CA ILE A 284 9.45 -2.60 -9.50
C ILE A 284 10.95 -2.89 -9.59
N LEU A 285 11.80 -1.90 -9.30
CA LEU A 285 13.26 -2.07 -9.31
C LEU A 285 13.72 -3.07 -8.24
N THR A 286 13.18 -3.01 -7.02
CA THR A 286 13.50 -3.96 -5.96
C THR A 286 13.09 -5.39 -6.34
N ARG A 287 11.93 -5.56 -6.98
CA ARG A 287 11.50 -6.84 -7.54
C ARG A 287 12.45 -7.39 -8.59
N ALA A 288 13.00 -6.52 -9.42
CA ALA A 288 13.89 -6.94 -10.52
C ALA A 288 15.32 -7.23 -10.04
N ALA A 289 15.78 -6.55 -8.98
CA ALA A 289 17.18 -6.56 -8.54
C ALA A 289 17.48 -7.56 -7.42
N LEU A 290 16.54 -7.77 -6.49
CA LEU A 290 16.77 -8.53 -5.27
C LEU A 290 16.25 -9.97 -5.40
N PRO A 291 16.96 -10.97 -4.83
CA PRO A 291 16.46 -12.32 -4.67
C PRO A 291 15.42 -12.38 -3.54
N ARG A 292 14.62 -13.46 -3.50
CA ARG A 292 13.66 -13.71 -2.40
C ARG A 292 14.39 -14.07 -1.11
N TYR A 293 13.84 -13.59 0.00
CA TYR A 293 14.26 -13.99 1.35
C TYR A 293 13.49 -15.24 1.78
N ARG A 294 14.15 -16.04 2.64
CA ARG A 294 13.50 -17.14 3.32
C ARG A 294 12.67 -16.62 4.51
N TYR A 295 11.59 -17.32 4.87
CA TYR A 295 10.70 -16.90 5.97
C TYR A 295 11.46 -16.62 7.28
N ASP A 296 12.37 -17.53 7.68
CA ASP A 296 13.17 -17.39 8.91
C ASP A 296 14.03 -16.12 8.87
N GLN A 297 14.68 -15.86 7.72
CA GLN A 297 15.53 -14.69 7.53
C GLN A 297 14.73 -13.39 7.61
N LEU A 298 13.54 -13.38 7.02
CA LEU A 298 12.66 -12.24 7.00
C LEU A 298 12.16 -11.89 8.40
N MET A 299 11.70 -12.88 9.17
CA MET A 299 11.26 -12.68 10.56
C MET A 299 12.42 -12.24 11.46
N HIS A 300 13.60 -12.83 11.28
CA HIS A 300 14.82 -12.43 11.99
C HIS A 300 15.24 -10.98 11.72
N LEU A 301 15.16 -10.56 10.45
CA LEU A 301 15.52 -9.21 10.02
C LEU A 301 14.60 -8.17 10.66
N ASN A 302 13.30 -8.45 10.75
CA ASN A 302 12.38 -7.53 11.42
C ASN A 302 12.62 -7.45 12.93
N TRP A 303 12.57 -8.61 13.62
CA TRP A 303 12.61 -8.65 15.09
C TRP A 303 13.98 -8.31 15.68
N LYS A 304 15.09 -8.69 15.02
CA LYS A 304 16.44 -8.45 15.54
C LYS A 304 17.11 -7.18 15.01
N SER A 305 16.66 -6.66 13.86
CA SER A 305 17.31 -5.49 13.26
C SER A 305 16.38 -4.28 13.19
N PHE A 306 15.26 -4.38 12.48
CA PHE A 306 14.43 -3.20 12.19
C PHE A 306 13.71 -2.68 13.44
N LEU A 307 13.10 -3.56 14.20
CA LEU A 307 12.35 -3.17 15.39
C LEU A 307 13.25 -2.51 16.45
N PRO A 308 14.43 -3.06 16.83
CA PRO A 308 15.34 -2.39 17.76
C PRO A 308 15.86 -1.04 17.24
N ILE A 309 16.18 -0.96 15.93
CA ILE A 309 16.65 0.30 15.34
C ILE A 309 15.53 1.34 15.33
N ALA A 310 14.32 0.99 14.89
CA ALA A 310 13.18 1.89 14.88
C ALA A 310 12.84 2.40 16.29
N LEU A 311 12.85 1.52 17.27
CA LEU A 311 12.63 1.86 18.67
C LEU A 311 13.74 2.75 19.23
N GLY A 312 15.01 2.47 18.89
CA GLY A 312 16.16 3.29 19.28
C GLY A 312 16.07 4.71 18.71
N TYR A 313 15.70 4.85 17.43
CA TYR A 313 15.45 6.16 16.81
C TYR A 313 14.27 6.89 17.45
N PHE A 314 13.17 6.19 17.72
CA PHE A 314 12.02 6.76 18.41
C PHE A 314 12.42 7.33 19.77
N LEU A 315 13.13 6.56 20.60
CA LEU A 315 13.60 7.01 21.92
C LEU A 315 14.62 8.16 21.81
N GLY A 316 15.51 8.10 20.83
CA GLY A 316 16.48 9.17 20.58
C GLY A 316 15.80 10.47 20.19
N LEU A 317 14.81 10.44 19.28
CA LEU A 317 14.03 11.61 18.89
C LEU A 317 13.24 12.18 20.07
N THR A 318 12.53 11.36 20.82
CA THR A 318 11.79 11.84 22.03
C THR A 318 12.74 12.49 23.04
N GLY A 319 13.92 11.93 23.25
CA GLY A 319 14.96 12.53 24.10
C GLY A 319 15.41 13.89 23.58
N MET A 320 15.69 14.01 22.27
CA MET A 320 16.08 15.29 21.65
C MET A 320 14.98 16.35 21.78
N PHE A 321 13.71 15.99 21.56
CA PHE A 321 12.60 16.93 21.73
C PHE A 321 12.39 17.35 23.19
N LEU A 322 12.54 16.45 24.15
CA LEU A 322 12.47 16.79 25.56
C LEU A 322 13.61 17.73 26.01
N TYR A 323 14.84 17.48 25.54
CA TYR A 323 15.98 18.37 25.76
C TYR A 323 15.88 19.66 24.94
N GLY A 324 15.39 19.61 23.72
CA GLY A 324 15.25 20.75 22.82
C GLY A 324 14.09 21.67 23.16
N ASN A 325 13.06 21.22 23.89
CA ASN A 325 12.07 22.11 24.52
C ASN A 325 12.69 22.98 25.65
N LEU A 326 13.93 22.71 26.04
CA LEU A 326 14.76 23.63 26.80
C LEU A 326 15.55 24.60 25.90
N MET A 327 15.56 24.37 24.59
CA MET A 327 16.25 25.19 23.59
C MET A 327 15.36 25.36 22.37
N VAL A 328 14.47 26.34 22.42
CA VAL A 328 13.88 26.98 21.22
C VAL A 328 12.77 26.19 20.50
N PHE A 329 11.59 26.63 20.73
CA PHE A 329 10.70 27.06 19.64
C PHE A 329 10.24 28.49 19.88
#